data_a5bcbb787f09a9a8e2a8b15350c543aa
#
_entry.id   a5bcbb787f09a9a8e2a8b15350c543aa
#
_cell.length_a   1.000
_cell.length_b   1.000
_cell.length_c   1.000
_cell.angle_alpha   90.00
_cell.angle_beta   90.00
_cell.angle_gamma   90.00
#
_symmetry.space_group_name_H-M   'P 1'
#
loop_
_entity.id
_entity.type
_entity.pdbx_description
1 polymer ?
#
loop_
_entity_poly.entity_id
_entity_poly.type
_entity_poly.pdbx_seq_one_letter_code
_entity_poly.pdbx_strand_id
1 'polypeptide(L)'
;MRSTEVVIIGAGAAGLMCALTAAGRGRKVLLLDHANKAGKKILMSGGGRCNFTNMYTEPGNFLSQNAHFCKSALARYTQWDFIGMVAKHGVPYHEKKLGQLFCDNKSSDILEMLLNECDQVGVSLHLDTSIQTIEKLEKGYLLDTTLGQVTCESLVIATGGLSIPTLGATGFGYQVARQFGHELLPTRAGLVPFTITDQLKELCTELSGTSVDCLVSCNDQSFRENILFTHRGLSGPAILQISSFWESGDTVEINLMPDHDVPSWLQQQQAERPNSELKTLLGEIFTKKMANLLADNWFVSKPMKQYTHGEIAAIAEKLASWKVVPAGTEGYRTAEVTLGGVDTNEVSSKTMESLKSPGLYFIGEVLDVTGHLGGFNFQWAWASGYAAAQYA
;
A
#
# COMPACT_ATOMS: atom_id res chain seq x y z
N MET A 1 25.79 10.61 -28.48
CA MET A 1 24.39 10.93 -28.08
C MET A 1 23.50 9.82 -28.59
N ARG A 2 22.72 9.18 -27.71
CA ARG A 2 21.71 8.18 -28.11
C ARG A 2 20.40 8.90 -28.34
N SER A 3 19.58 8.41 -29.27
CA SER A 3 18.22 8.92 -29.48
C SER A 3 17.23 7.77 -29.43
N THR A 4 16.13 7.97 -28.71
CA THR A 4 15.02 7.02 -28.62
C THR A 4 13.70 7.80 -28.66
N GLU A 5 12.57 7.11 -28.75
CA GLU A 5 11.27 7.79 -28.76
C GLU A 5 10.74 7.97 -27.35
N VAL A 6 10.92 6.95 -26.49
CA VAL A 6 10.41 6.97 -25.11
C VAL A 6 11.55 6.62 -24.14
N VAL A 7 11.76 7.46 -23.13
CA VAL A 7 12.58 7.14 -21.96
C VAL A 7 11.67 6.98 -20.75
N ILE A 8 11.82 5.86 -20.04
CA ILE A 8 11.09 5.59 -18.80
C ILE A 8 12.11 5.52 -17.65
N ILE A 9 11.91 6.27 -16.59
CA ILE A 9 12.77 6.28 -15.40
C ILE A 9 12.06 5.53 -14.27
N GLY A 10 12.64 4.37 -13.92
CA GLY A 10 12.14 3.46 -12.88
C GLY A 10 11.64 2.13 -13.48
N ALA A 11 12.39 1.05 -13.23
CA ALA A 11 12.03 -0.32 -13.64
C ALA A 11 11.23 -1.07 -12.57
N GLY A 12 10.29 -0.36 -11.91
CA GLY A 12 9.27 -0.93 -11.03
C GLY A 12 8.04 -1.41 -11.80
N ALA A 13 6.98 -1.71 -11.06
CA ALA A 13 5.72 -2.22 -11.62
C ALA A 13 5.16 -1.32 -12.75
N ALA A 14 4.97 -0.04 -12.46
CA ALA A 14 4.41 0.91 -13.43
C ALA A 14 5.33 1.10 -14.65
N GLY A 15 6.65 1.21 -14.42
CA GLY A 15 7.61 1.40 -15.51
C GLY A 15 7.73 0.19 -16.43
N LEU A 16 7.74 -1.02 -15.90
CA LEU A 16 7.75 -2.26 -16.69
C LEU A 16 6.48 -2.38 -17.54
N MET A 17 5.30 -2.14 -16.94
CA MET A 17 4.03 -2.15 -17.67
C MET A 17 3.99 -1.08 -18.78
N CYS A 18 4.47 0.12 -18.49
CA CYS A 18 4.57 1.19 -19.49
C CYS A 18 5.53 0.80 -20.62
N ALA A 19 6.69 0.25 -20.29
CA ALA A 19 7.72 -0.13 -21.26
C ALA A 19 7.23 -1.21 -22.23
N LEU A 20 6.71 -2.33 -21.71
CA LEU A 20 6.21 -3.42 -22.56
C LEU A 20 5.05 -2.97 -23.45
N THR A 21 4.17 -2.11 -22.93
CA THR A 21 3.01 -1.63 -23.67
C THR A 21 3.40 -0.63 -24.77
N ALA A 22 4.28 0.33 -24.49
CA ALA A 22 4.74 1.30 -25.47
C ALA A 22 5.56 0.62 -26.59
N ALA A 23 6.49 -0.28 -26.22
CA ALA A 23 7.26 -1.04 -27.19
C ALA A 23 6.41 -2.00 -28.02
N GLY A 24 5.38 -2.64 -27.42
CA GLY A 24 4.40 -3.47 -28.12
C GLY A 24 3.58 -2.69 -29.17
N ARG A 25 3.52 -1.36 -29.07
CA ARG A 25 2.94 -0.46 -30.09
C ARG A 25 3.95 -0.05 -31.17
N GLY A 26 5.19 -0.56 -31.11
CA GLY A 26 6.24 -0.24 -32.05
C GLY A 26 7.11 0.96 -31.68
N ARG A 27 6.97 1.52 -30.46
CA ARG A 27 7.82 2.62 -29.99
C ARG A 27 9.20 2.09 -29.57
N LYS A 28 10.26 2.86 -29.81
CA LYS A 28 11.61 2.58 -29.30
C LYS A 28 11.71 3.03 -27.85
N VAL A 29 11.77 2.08 -26.92
CA VAL A 29 11.73 2.33 -25.48
C VAL A 29 13.07 2.05 -24.83
N LEU A 30 13.54 3.02 -24.06
CA LEU A 30 14.68 2.91 -23.15
C LEU A 30 14.16 2.99 -21.70
N LEU A 31 14.31 1.90 -20.96
CA LEU A 31 13.92 1.80 -19.54
C LEU A 31 15.18 1.87 -18.67
N LEU A 32 15.24 2.87 -17.79
CA LEU A 32 16.40 3.16 -16.93
C LEU A 32 16.04 2.99 -15.47
N ASP A 33 16.93 2.37 -14.69
CA ASP A 33 16.80 2.33 -13.23
C ASP A 33 18.18 2.49 -12.58
N HIS A 34 18.25 3.26 -11.50
CA HIS A 34 19.48 3.44 -10.72
C HIS A 34 19.81 2.21 -9.86
N ALA A 35 18.83 1.34 -9.62
CA ALA A 35 19.01 0.13 -8.86
C ALA A 35 19.67 -0.98 -9.68
N ASN A 36 20.36 -1.87 -9.00
CA ASN A 36 21.01 -3.05 -9.59
C ASN A 36 20.03 -4.18 -9.96
N LYS A 37 18.75 -4.02 -9.70
CA LYS A 37 17.71 -5.02 -9.98
C LYS A 37 16.36 -4.34 -10.22
N ALA A 38 15.68 -4.75 -11.29
CA ALA A 38 14.31 -4.34 -11.55
C ALA A 38 13.31 -4.92 -10.55
N GLY A 39 12.18 -4.28 -10.37
CA GLY A 39 11.03 -4.83 -9.65
C GLY A 39 11.25 -5.13 -8.17
N LYS A 40 12.16 -4.45 -7.47
CA LYS A 40 12.48 -4.73 -6.06
C LYS A 40 11.24 -4.76 -5.15
N LYS A 41 10.28 -3.83 -5.32
CA LYS A 41 9.01 -3.83 -4.57
C LYS A 41 8.13 -5.03 -4.94
N ILE A 42 8.11 -5.47 -6.20
CA ILE A 42 7.40 -6.69 -6.62
C ILE A 42 7.93 -7.89 -5.84
N LEU A 43 9.26 -8.04 -5.79
CA LEU A 43 9.92 -9.17 -5.13
C LEU A 43 9.68 -9.24 -3.63
N MET A 44 9.53 -8.09 -2.96
CA MET A 44 9.32 -8.03 -1.50
C MET A 44 7.84 -8.12 -1.11
N SER A 45 6.94 -7.79 -2.02
CA SER A 45 5.51 -7.70 -1.74
C SER A 45 4.88 -9.04 -1.36
N GLY A 46 3.81 -8.95 -0.57
CA GLY A 46 3.04 -10.13 -0.17
C GLY A 46 3.85 -11.20 0.57
N GLY A 47 4.91 -10.81 1.29
CA GLY A 47 5.80 -11.76 1.97
C GLY A 47 6.58 -12.64 0.99
N GLY A 48 6.95 -12.11 -0.18
CA GLY A 48 7.68 -12.82 -1.23
C GLY A 48 6.80 -13.61 -2.21
N ARG A 49 5.47 -13.45 -2.12
CA ARG A 49 4.48 -14.10 -3.03
C ARG A 49 3.75 -13.14 -3.95
N CYS A 50 4.06 -11.88 -3.94
CA CYS A 50 3.44 -10.80 -4.69
C CYS A 50 1.90 -10.82 -4.65
N ASN A 51 1.30 -9.89 -3.92
CA ASN A 51 -0.12 -9.61 -4.02
C ASN A 51 -0.34 -8.72 -5.26
N PHE A 52 -0.45 -9.33 -6.43
CA PHE A 52 -0.30 -8.64 -7.71
C PHE A 52 -1.53 -7.84 -8.17
N THR A 53 -2.73 -8.14 -7.65
CA THR A 53 -3.97 -7.38 -7.88
C THR A 53 -5.06 -7.78 -6.90
N ASN A 54 -6.24 -7.14 -7.01
CA ASN A 54 -7.44 -7.46 -6.27
C ASN A 54 -8.63 -7.62 -7.21
N MET A 55 -9.41 -8.70 -7.04
CA MET A 55 -10.60 -8.99 -7.85
C MET A 55 -11.69 -7.90 -7.74
N TYR A 56 -11.74 -7.20 -6.61
CA TYR A 56 -12.76 -6.20 -6.29
C TYR A 56 -12.22 -4.77 -6.45
N THR A 57 -11.30 -4.57 -7.41
CA THR A 57 -10.73 -3.25 -7.66
C THR A 57 -11.80 -2.29 -8.20
N GLU A 58 -12.05 -1.23 -7.43
CA GLU A 58 -12.95 -0.15 -7.76
C GLU A 58 -12.30 1.21 -7.44
N PRO A 59 -12.72 2.32 -8.08
CA PRO A 59 -12.15 3.65 -7.79
C PRO A 59 -12.23 4.07 -6.32
N GLY A 60 -13.23 3.60 -5.58
CA GLY A 60 -13.39 3.85 -4.13
C GLY A 60 -12.29 3.24 -3.26
N ASN A 61 -11.48 2.32 -3.79
CA ASN A 61 -10.35 1.75 -3.07
C ASN A 61 -9.08 2.62 -3.14
N PHE A 62 -9.15 3.81 -3.73
CA PHE A 62 -7.99 4.68 -3.92
C PHE A 62 -8.20 6.05 -3.28
N LEU A 63 -7.20 6.48 -2.50
CA LEU A 63 -7.12 7.81 -1.92
C LEU A 63 -6.38 8.73 -2.88
N SER A 64 -6.91 9.93 -3.08
CA SER A 64 -6.30 11.03 -3.82
C SER A 64 -7.08 12.29 -3.49
N GLN A 65 -6.48 13.46 -3.52
CA GLN A 65 -7.24 14.72 -3.46
C GLN A 65 -8.23 14.85 -4.64
N ASN A 66 -7.89 14.26 -5.78
CA ASN A 66 -8.81 14.10 -6.90
C ASN A 66 -9.33 12.65 -6.98
N ALA A 67 -10.37 12.34 -6.23
CA ALA A 67 -10.98 11.00 -6.16
C ALA A 67 -11.44 10.43 -7.51
N HIS A 68 -11.49 11.26 -8.58
CA HIS A 68 -11.90 10.84 -9.91
C HIS A 68 -10.73 10.51 -10.84
N PHE A 69 -9.51 10.88 -10.45
CA PHE A 69 -8.35 10.78 -11.34
C PHE A 69 -8.08 9.35 -11.81
N CYS A 70 -8.14 8.36 -10.92
CA CYS A 70 -7.81 6.97 -11.23
C CYS A 70 -8.83 6.27 -12.15
N LYS A 71 -10.06 6.77 -12.24
CA LYS A 71 -11.19 6.09 -12.92
C LYS A 71 -10.89 5.72 -14.37
N SER A 72 -10.32 6.66 -15.13
CA SER A 72 -10.05 6.45 -16.56
C SER A 72 -8.99 5.38 -16.81
N ALA A 73 -7.92 5.37 -16.05
CA ALA A 73 -6.85 4.37 -16.15
C ALA A 73 -7.34 2.98 -15.75
N LEU A 74 -8.01 2.87 -14.59
CA LEU A 74 -8.56 1.61 -14.08
C LEU A 74 -9.59 0.99 -15.02
N ALA A 75 -10.39 1.81 -15.71
CA ALA A 75 -11.37 1.31 -16.68
C ALA A 75 -10.73 0.81 -18.00
N ARG A 76 -9.52 1.26 -18.35
CA ARG A 76 -8.82 0.85 -19.58
C ARG A 76 -7.93 -0.36 -19.39
N TYR A 77 -7.41 -0.55 -18.20
CA TYR A 77 -6.62 -1.71 -17.82
C TYR A 77 -7.09 -2.19 -16.46
N THR A 78 -8.00 -3.13 -16.51
CA THR A 78 -8.68 -3.68 -15.34
C THR A 78 -7.84 -4.76 -14.66
N GLN A 79 -8.22 -5.16 -13.47
CA GLN A 79 -7.64 -6.34 -12.81
C GLN A 79 -7.74 -7.61 -13.67
N TRP A 80 -8.79 -7.74 -14.47
CA TRP A 80 -9.00 -8.91 -15.34
C TRP A 80 -8.01 -8.96 -16.48
N ASP A 81 -7.56 -7.81 -16.99
CA ASP A 81 -6.51 -7.73 -18.02
C ASP A 81 -5.17 -8.24 -17.47
N PHE A 82 -4.81 -7.84 -16.24
CA PHE A 82 -3.59 -8.33 -15.61
C PHE A 82 -3.69 -9.80 -15.23
N ILE A 83 -4.82 -10.27 -14.69
CA ILE A 83 -5.09 -11.69 -14.42
C ILE A 83 -4.97 -12.49 -15.73
N GLY A 84 -5.49 -11.98 -16.84
CA GLY A 84 -5.35 -12.60 -18.16
C GLY A 84 -3.90 -12.73 -18.61
N MET A 85 -3.05 -11.73 -18.35
CA MET A 85 -1.61 -11.79 -18.62
C MET A 85 -0.93 -12.86 -17.75
N VAL A 86 -1.23 -12.89 -16.45
CA VAL A 86 -0.70 -13.91 -15.51
C VAL A 86 -1.08 -15.31 -15.95
N ALA A 87 -2.34 -15.53 -16.36
CA ALA A 87 -2.83 -16.80 -16.87
C ALA A 87 -2.18 -17.20 -18.20
N LYS A 88 -1.99 -16.25 -19.13
CA LYS A 88 -1.29 -16.46 -20.42
C LYS A 88 0.12 -17.03 -20.21
N HIS A 89 0.80 -16.58 -19.17
CA HIS A 89 2.15 -17.04 -18.82
C HIS A 89 2.18 -18.28 -17.92
N GLY A 90 1.01 -18.84 -17.58
CA GLY A 90 0.92 -20.03 -16.75
C GLY A 90 1.44 -19.83 -15.32
N VAL A 91 1.48 -18.61 -14.82
CA VAL A 91 1.89 -18.33 -13.43
C VAL A 91 0.76 -18.77 -12.50
N PRO A 92 0.99 -19.74 -11.60
CA PRO A 92 -0.03 -20.21 -10.69
C PRO A 92 -0.29 -19.21 -9.59
N TYR A 93 -1.56 -19.01 -9.23
CA TYR A 93 -2.01 -18.08 -8.22
C TYR A 93 -3.27 -18.53 -7.51
N HIS A 94 -3.54 -17.96 -6.36
CA HIS A 94 -4.77 -18.21 -5.59
C HIS A 94 -5.33 -16.90 -5.00
N GLU A 95 -6.61 -16.90 -4.71
CA GLU A 95 -7.24 -15.91 -3.84
C GLU A 95 -7.00 -16.29 -2.39
N LYS A 96 -6.46 -15.33 -1.60
CA LYS A 96 -6.25 -15.54 -0.17
C LYS A 96 -7.49 -15.17 0.65
N LYS A 97 -7.93 -13.93 0.57
CA LYS A 97 -9.16 -13.38 1.16
C LYS A 97 -9.44 -12.00 0.56
N LEU A 98 -10.68 -11.54 0.66
CA LEU A 98 -11.09 -10.20 0.23
C LEU A 98 -10.63 -9.84 -1.21
N GLY A 99 -10.64 -10.80 -2.10
CA GLY A 99 -10.26 -10.61 -3.50
C GLY A 99 -8.76 -10.48 -3.76
N GLN A 100 -7.90 -10.63 -2.76
CA GLN A 100 -6.45 -10.50 -2.88
C GLN A 100 -5.85 -11.70 -3.63
N LEU A 101 -5.15 -11.45 -4.74
CA LEU A 101 -4.52 -12.50 -5.55
C LEU A 101 -3.01 -12.56 -5.33
N PHE A 102 -2.54 -13.74 -4.96
CA PHE A 102 -1.12 -14.03 -4.67
C PHE A 102 -0.58 -15.13 -5.58
N CYS A 103 0.69 -15.01 -5.98
CA CYS A 103 1.40 -16.12 -6.61
C CYS A 103 1.52 -17.31 -5.65
N ASP A 104 1.35 -18.52 -6.16
CA ASP A 104 1.50 -19.75 -5.36
C ASP A 104 2.96 -19.98 -4.95
N ASN A 105 3.89 -19.75 -5.86
CA ASN A 105 5.31 -20.03 -5.64
C ASN A 105 6.04 -18.81 -5.08
N LYS A 106 6.41 -17.84 -5.93
CA LYS A 106 7.27 -16.71 -5.57
C LYS A 106 6.95 -15.46 -6.38
N SER A 107 7.23 -14.31 -5.80
CA SER A 107 7.03 -13.00 -6.42
C SER A 107 7.87 -12.77 -7.69
N SER A 108 8.99 -13.51 -7.84
CA SER A 108 9.80 -13.43 -9.04
C SER A 108 9.07 -13.91 -10.29
N ASP A 109 8.03 -14.75 -10.16
CA ASP A 109 7.28 -15.24 -11.30
C ASP A 109 6.55 -14.09 -12.03
N ILE A 110 6.01 -13.12 -11.30
CA ILE A 110 5.44 -11.89 -11.88
C ILE A 110 6.53 -11.01 -12.51
N LEU A 111 7.67 -10.86 -11.83
CA LEU A 111 8.77 -10.05 -12.37
C LEU A 111 9.35 -10.66 -13.66
N GLU A 112 9.60 -11.96 -13.66
CA GLU A 112 10.11 -12.70 -14.82
C GLU A 112 9.13 -12.63 -16.00
N MET A 113 7.82 -12.75 -15.74
CA MET A 113 6.77 -12.55 -16.74
C MET A 113 6.88 -11.15 -17.39
N LEU A 114 6.96 -10.09 -16.59
CA LEU A 114 7.05 -8.71 -17.11
C LEU A 114 8.35 -8.46 -17.89
N LEU A 115 9.48 -8.99 -17.40
CA LEU A 115 10.78 -8.88 -18.10
C LEU A 115 10.78 -9.62 -19.42
N ASN A 116 10.17 -10.82 -19.47
CA ASN A 116 10.03 -11.59 -20.70
C ASN A 116 9.16 -10.86 -21.74
N GLU A 117 8.03 -10.27 -21.31
CA GLU A 117 7.20 -9.44 -22.21
C GLU A 117 7.98 -8.22 -22.70
N CYS A 118 8.78 -7.54 -21.85
CA CYS A 118 9.66 -6.44 -22.26
C CYS A 118 10.70 -6.87 -23.30
N ASP A 119 11.34 -8.01 -23.09
CA ASP A 119 12.36 -8.56 -24.00
C ASP A 119 11.76 -8.92 -25.36
N GLN A 120 10.60 -9.59 -25.38
CA GLN A 120 9.92 -9.98 -26.61
C GLN A 120 9.55 -8.80 -27.51
N VAL A 121 9.26 -7.63 -26.94
CA VAL A 121 8.91 -6.41 -27.70
C VAL A 121 10.10 -5.47 -27.89
N GLY A 122 11.30 -5.85 -27.44
CA GLY A 122 12.55 -5.14 -27.68
C GLY A 122 12.78 -3.91 -26.80
N VAL A 123 12.31 -3.92 -25.55
CA VAL A 123 12.63 -2.88 -24.56
C VAL A 123 14.12 -2.92 -24.23
N SER A 124 14.80 -1.77 -24.32
CA SER A 124 16.18 -1.63 -23.87
C SER A 124 16.23 -1.28 -22.38
N LEU A 125 16.45 -2.28 -21.52
CA LEU A 125 16.54 -2.09 -20.06
C LEU A 125 18.01 -1.88 -19.63
N HIS A 126 18.27 -0.80 -18.91
CA HIS A 126 19.56 -0.52 -18.27
C HIS A 126 19.38 -0.26 -16.78
N LEU A 127 19.95 -1.14 -15.99
CA LEU A 127 20.07 -1.01 -14.53
C LEU A 127 21.38 -0.26 -14.16
N ASP A 128 21.58 0.02 -12.87
CA ASP A 128 22.73 0.78 -12.34
C ASP A 128 22.97 2.11 -13.10
N THR A 129 21.86 2.72 -13.57
CA THR A 129 21.90 3.92 -14.41
C THR A 129 21.26 5.09 -13.70
N SER A 130 22.07 6.06 -13.31
CA SER A 130 21.62 7.29 -12.66
C SER A 130 21.41 8.41 -13.68
N ILE A 131 20.39 9.22 -13.44
CA ILE A 131 20.10 10.44 -14.18
C ILE A 131 20.76 11.61 -13.44
N GLN A 132 21.55 12.41 -14.13
CA GLN A 132 22.23 13.59 -13.58
C GLN A 132 21.43 14.86 -13.83
N THR A 133 20.99 15.09 -15.07
CA THR A 133 20.16 16.23 -15.44
C THR A 133 19.08 15.83 -16.43
N ILE A 134 17.99 16.59 -16.44
CA ILE A 134 16.92 16.52 -17.43
C ILE A 134 16.67 17.93 -17.94
N GLU A 135 16.75 18.12 -19.24
CA GLU A 135 16.51 19.40 -19.91
C GLU A 135 15.34 19.26 -20.89
N LYS A 136 14.44 20.25 -20.89
CA LYS A 136 13.41 20.36 -21.92
C LYS A 136 14.02 20.94 -23.19
N LEU A 137 13.86 20.24 -24.28
CA LEU A 137 14.19 20.73 -25.61
C LEU A 137 12.97 21.38 -26.28
N GLU A 138 13.16 22.00 -27.42
CA GLU A 138 12.03 22.48 -28.26
C GLU A 138 11.06 21.33 -28.58
N LYS A 139 11.63 20.13 -28.87
CA LYS A 139 10.87 18.87 -29.00
C LYS A 139 11.51 17.81 -28.13
N GLY A 140 10.75 17.31 -27.13
CA GLY A 140 11.19 16.24 -26.25
C GLY A 140 12.14 16.69 -25.15
N TYR A 141 13.03 15.79 -24.73
CA TYR A 141 13.89 15.92 -23.56
C TYR A 141 15.31 15.44 -23.84
N LEU A 142 16.28 16.09 -23.21
CA LEU A 142 17.67 15.63 -23.12
C LEU A 142 17.94 15.20 -21.68
N LEU A 143 18.43 13.99 -21.53
CA LEU A 143 18.88 13.44 -20.25
C LEU A 143 20.40 13.27 -20.28
N ASP A 144 21.09 13.74 -19.25
CA ASP A 144 22.47 13.34 -18.98
C ASP A 144 22.44 12.19 -17.97
N THR A 145 23.07 11.08 -18.33
CA THR A 145 23.02 9.83 -17.56
C THR A 145 24.42 9.24 -17.42
N THR A 146 24.57 8.29 -16.50
CA THR A 146 25.83 7.52 -16.39
C THR A 146 26.18 6.71 -17.64
N LEU A 147 25.20 6.53 -18.57
CA LEU A 147 25.44 5.90 -19.89
C LEU A 147 25.75 6.93 -20.98
N GLY A 148 25.88 8.22 -20.64
CA GLY A 148 25.99 9.35 -21.54
C GLY A 148 24.63 10.00 -21.86
N GLN A 149 24.67 10.92 -22.84
CA GLN A 149 23.48 11.72 -23.19
C GLN A 149 22.46 10.94 -24.02
N VAL A 150 21.19 11.11 -23.65
CA VAL A 150 20.05 10.49 -24.32
C VAL A 150 18.99 11.55 -24.63
N THR A 151 18.50 11.58 -25.87
CA THR A 151 17.33 12.39 -26.25
C THR A 151 16.11 11.51 -26.45
N CYS A 152 14.92 12.02 -26.08
CA CYS A 152 13.65 11.33 -26.32
C CYS A 152 12.54 12.33 -26.64
N GLU A 153 11.47 11.83 -27.27
CA GLU A 153 10.23 12.58 -27.51
C GLU A 153 9.37 12.60 -26.23
N SER A 154 9.21 11.43 -25.61
CA SER A 154 8.42 11.22 -24.39
C SER A 154 9.31 10.79 -23.22
N LEU A 155 9.10 11.43 -22.07
CA LEU A 155 9.77 11.12 -20.81
C LEU A 155 8.74 10.67 -19.77
N VAL A 156 8.88 9.45 -19.24
CA VAL A 156 7.97 8.87 -18.26
C VAL A 156 8.65 8.72 -16.92
N ILE A 157 8.08 9.29 -15.88
CA ILE A 157 8.53 9.21 -14.48
C ILE A 157 7.74 8.11 -13.77
N ALA A 158 8.42 6.99 -13.49
CA ALA A 158 7.86 5.79 -12.88
C ALA A 158 8.63 5.39 -11.59
N THR A 159 9.15 6.38 -10.88
CA THR A 159 10.12 6.20 -9.78
C THR A 159 9.50 5.70 -8.48
N GLY A 160 8.16 5.64 -8.39
CA GLY A 160 7.45 5.31 -7.15
C GLY A 160 7.53 6.42 -6.11
N GLY A 161 7.18 6.09 -4.86
CA GLY A 161 7.20 6.98 -3.71
C GLY A 161 8.44 6.82 -2.84
N LEU A 162 8.32 7.19 -1.55
CA LEU A 162 9.41 7.21 -0.57
C LEU A 162 9.44 5.96 0.34
N SER A 163 8.45 5.08 0.25
CA SER A 163 8.32 3.92 1.12
C SER A 163 9.46 2.91 0.89
N ILE A 164 9.95 2.33 1.97
CA ILE A 164 11.05 1.36 2.03
C ILE A 164 12.33 1.87 1.34
N PRO A 165 12.99 2.91 1.89
CA PRO A 165 14.19 3.50 1.28
C PRO A 165 15.33 2.50 1.01
N THR A 166 15.40 1.42 1.78
CA THR A 166 16.39 0.35 1.60
C THR A 166 16.24 -0.42 0.28
N LEU A 167 15.10 -0.31 -0.40
CA LEU A 167 14.89 -0.86 -1.73
C LEU A 167 15.33 0.10 -2.85
N GLY A 168 15.77 1.31 -2.51
CA GLY A 168 16.19 2.33 -3.46
C GLY A 168 15.13 3.40 -3.73
N ALA A 169 14.10 3.51 -2.89
CA ALA A 169 13.15 4.63 -2.99
C ALA A 169 13.87 5.97 -2.75
N THR A 170 13.66 6.92 -3.65
CA THR A 170 14.25 8.28 -3.58
C THR A 170 13.20 9.32 -3.92
N GLY A 171 13.48 10.58 -3.57
CA GLY A 171 12.65 11.71 -3.96
C GLY A 171 12.87 12.22 -5.40
N PHE A 172 13.57 11.47 -6.25
CA PHE A 172 13.96 11.94 -7.58
C PHE A 172 12.75 12.32 -8.45
N GLY A 173 11.71 11.50 -8.50
CA GLY A 173 10.49 11.82 -9.27
C GLY A 173 9.81 13.11 -8.80
N TYR A 174 9.83 13.38 -7.50
CA TYR A 174 9.31 14.62 -6.95
C TYR A 174 10.19 15.84 -7.27
N GLN A 175 11.52 15.65 -7.36
CA GLN A 175 12.44 16.69 -7.81
C GLN A 175 12.17 17.04 -9.27
N VAL A 176 11.99 16.04 -10.13
CA VAL A 176 11.61 16.24 -11.54
C VAL A 176 10.28 16.95 -11.65
N ALA A 177 9.26 16.54 -10.89
CA ALA A 177 7.96 17.19 -10.89
C ALA A 177 8.07 18.70 -10.55
N ARG A 178 8.81 19.06 -9.48
CA ARG A 178 9.07 20.47 -9.12
C ARG A 178 9.84 21.21 -10.20
N GLN A 179 10.85 20.58 -10.80
CA GLN A 179 11.64 21.18 -11.88
C GLN A 179 10.75 21.61 -13.06
N PHE A 180 9.71 20.83 -13.36
CA PHE A 180 8.76 21.15 -14.43
C PHE A 180 7.50 21.87 -13.93
N GLY A 181 7.54 22.45 -12.73
CA GLY A 181 6.54 23.37 -12.18
C GLY A 181 5.32 22.69 -11.59
N HIS A 182 5.35 21.38 -11.33
CA HIS A 182 4.26 20.67 -10.67
C HIS A 182 4.22 20.90 -9.17
N GLU A 183 3.03 21.06 -8.64
CA GLU A 183 2.77 21.03 -7.21
C GLU A 183 2.93 19.62 -6.65
N LEU A 184 3.41 19.56 -5.41
CA LEU A 184 3.50 18.32 -4.65
C LEU A 184 2.64 18.42 -3.42
N LEU A 185 1.70 17.53 -3.30
CA LEU A 185 0.94 17.35 -2.08
C LEU A 185 1.84 16.77 -0.98
N PRO A 186 1.68 17.20 0.28
CA PRO A 186 2.50 16.71 1.38
C PRO A 186 2.53 15.18 1.42
N THR A 187 3.75 14.62 1.40
CA THR A 187 3.92 13.18 1.43
C THR A 187 4.00 12.68 2.87
N ARG A 188 3.35 11.56 3.15
CA ARG A 188 3.45 10.83 4.42
C ARG A 188 3.43 9.32 4.22
N ALA A 189 3.92 8.59 5.21
CA ALA A 189 3.88 7.13 5.21
C ALA A 189 2.41 6.65 5.27
N GLY A 190 2.05 5.71 4.40
CA GLY A 190 0.75 5.06 4.40
C GLY A 190 0.88 3.54 4.47
N LEU A 191 -0.18 2.84 4.85
CA LEU A 191 -0.16 1.40 5.14
C LEU A 191 1.04 1.07 6.06
N VAL A 192 1.07 1.70 7.23
CA VAL A 192 2.23 1.73 8.13
C VAL A 192 1.82 1.38 9.57
N PRO A 193 2.63 0.61 10.32
CA PRO A 193 2.37 0.33 11.73
C PRO A 193 2.36 1.60 12.59
N PHE A 194 1.51 1.61 13.62
CA PHE A 194 1.52 2.64 14.65
C PHE A 194 2.56 2.35 15.73
N THR A 195 3.19 3.41 16.22
CA THR A 195 4.02 3.39 17.43
C THR A 195 3.19 3.80 18.63
N ILE A 196 3.39 3.10 19.73
CA ILE A 196 2.69 3.30 21.00
C ILE A 196 3.71 3.61 22.10
N THR A 197 3.30 4.40 23.08
CA THR A 197 4.09 4.78 24.27
C THR A 197 3.43 4.31 25.56
N ASP A 198 4.12 4.52 26.66
CA ASP A 198 3.63 4.33 28.04
C ASP A 198 3.16 2.89 28.35
N GLN A 199 2.24 2.72 29.28
CA GLN A 199 1.73 1.42 29.73
C GLN A 199 1.17 0.57 28.60
N LEU A 200 0.57 1.20 27.58
CA LEU A 200 0.05 0.45 26.43
C LEU A 200 1.17 -0.21 25.62
N LYS A 201 2.37 0.40 25.59
CA LYS A 201 3.55 -0.21 24.95
C LYS A 201 4.00 -1.48 25.68
N GLU A 202 3.90 -1.50 27.00
CA GLU A 202 4.21 -2.71 27.78
C GLU A 202 3.27 -3.83 27.39
N LEU A 203 1.96 -3.58 27.37
CA LEU A 203 0.95 -4.55 26.92
C LEU A 203 1.22 -5.03 25.49
N CYS A 204 1.52 -4.12 24.55
CA CYS A 204 1.84 -4.48 23.18
C CYS A 204 3.11 -5.36 23.09
N THR A 205 4.12 -5.06 23.91
CA THR A 205 5.36 -5.84 23.97
C THR A 205 5.11 -7.24 24.49
N GLU A 206 4.35 -7.38 25.56
CA GLU A 206 3.97 -8.69 26.11
C GLU A 206 3.13 -9.50 25.12
N LEU A 207 2.20 -8.86 24.38
CA LEU A 207 1.38 -9.49 23.35
C LEU A 207 2.08 -9.63 21.99
N SER A 208 3.34 -9.24 21.87
CA SER A 208 4.06 -9.26 20.59
C SER A 208 3.94 -10.62 19.88
N GLY A 209 3.56 -10.58 18.59
CA GLY A 209 3.26 -11.75 17.77
C GLY A 209 1.80 -12.25 17.86
N THR A 210 0.99 -11.72 18.79
CA THR A 210 -0.43 -12.05 18.87
C THR A 210 -1.22 -11.29 17.83
N SER A 211 -2.10 -11.99 17.09
CA SER A 211 -3.00 -11.43 16.09
C SER A 211 -4.45 -11.67 16.48
N VAL A 212 -5.32 -10.67 16.27
CA VAL A 212 -6.74 -10.69 16.64
C VAL A 212 -7.58 -10.08 15.53
N ASP A 213 -8.68 -10.73 15.14
CA ASP A 213 -9.67 -10.17 14.22
C ASP A 213 -10.46 -9.06 14.94
N CYS A 214 -10.45 -7.87 14.39
CA CYS A 214 -11.01 -6.67 14.99
C CYS A 214 -11.70 -5.81 13.94
N LEU A 215 -12.57 -4.91 14.40
CA LEU A 215 -13.00 -3.75 13.62
C LEU A 215 -12.25 -2.53 14.14
N VAL A 216 -11.49 -1.88 13.25
CA VAL A 216 -10.69 -0.68 13.57
C VAL A 216 -11.26 0.52 12.83
N SER A 217 -11.49 1.62 13.53
CA SER A 217 -12.15 2.82 12.98
C SER A 217 -11.37 4.09 13.30
N CYS A 218 -11.34 5.03 12.36
CA CYS A 218 -10.79 6.38 12.50
C CYS A 218 -11.33 7.26 11.35
N ASN A 219 -11.72 8.51 11.64
CA ASN A 219 -12.14 9.51 10.63
C ASN A 219 -13.15 8.96 9.60
N ASP A 220 -14.28 8.43 10.09
CA ASP A 220 -15.39 7.86 9.31
C ASP A 220 -15.00 6.65 8.43
N GLN A 221 -13.81 6.10 8.63
CA GLN A 221 -13.38 4.87 7.98
C GLN A 221 -13.30 3.71 8.96
N SER A 222 -13.61 2.52 8.46
CA SER A 222 -13.55 1.31 9.28
C SER A 222 -13.05 0.13 8.46
N PHE A 223 -12.19 -0.68 9.07
CA PHE A 223 -11.66 -1.89 8.45
C PHE A 223 -11.77 -3.07 9.41
N ARG A 224 -12.43 -4.14 8.95
CA ARG A 224 -12.48 -5.40 9.69
C ARG A 224 -11.42 -6.34 9.14
N GLU A 225 -10.35 -6.45 9.85
CA GLU A 225 -9.25 -7.39 9.62
C GLU A 225 -8.46 -7.59 10.92
N ASN A 226 -7.43 -8.43 10.85
CA ASN A 226 -6.58 -8.67 12.01
C ASN A 226 -5.73 -7.45 12.35
N ILE A 227 -5.63 -7.14 13.65
CA ILE A 227 -4.51 -6.38 14.21
C ILE A 227 -3.40 -7.34 14.62
N LEU A 228 -2.19 -6.83 14.71
CA LEU A 228 -1.00 -7.54 15.20
C LEU A 228 -0.30 -6.70 16.25
N PHE A 229 -0.15 -7.25 17.43
CA PHE A 229 0.68 -6.62 18.48
C PHE A 229 2.16 -6.80 18.17
N THR A 230 2.95 -5.74 18.32
CA THR A 230 4.40 -5.74 18.14
C THR A 230 5.09 -5.08 19.33
N HIS A 231 6.37 -5.26 19.48
CA HIS A 231 7.17 -4.61 20.53
C HIS A 231 7.24 -3.07 20.38
N ARG A 232 6.75 -2.51 19.27
CA ARG A 232 6.70 -1.06 19.03
C ARG A 232 5.28 -0.49 19.14
N GLY A 233 4.27 -1.33 19.08
CA GLY A 233 2.87 -0.93 19.10
C GLY A 233 1.98 -1.86 18.29
N LEU A 234 1.17 -1.30 17.40
CA LEU A 234 0.15 -2.01 16.65
C LEU A 234 0.46 -2.05 15.15
N SER A 235 0.24 -3.20 14.56
CA SER A 235 0.40 -3.50 13.13
C SER A 235 -0.74 -4.43 12.68
N GLY A 236 -0.57 -5.11 11.57
CA GLY A 236 -1.57 -6.00 10.98
C GLY A 236 -2.48 -5.27 9.98
N PRO A 237 -3.20 -6.01 9.15
CA PRO A 237 -3.94 -5.43 8.01
C PRO A 237 -4.88 -4.30 8.39
N ALA A 238 -5.68 -4.44 9.47
CA ALA A 238 -6.60 -3.39 9.90
C ALA A 238 -5.88 -2.09 10.31
N ILE A 239 -4.74 -2.22 10.99
CA ILE A 239 -3.92 -1.07 11.39
C ILE A 239 -3.25 -0.42 10.18
N LEU A 240 -2.70 -1.22 9.27
CA LEU A 240 -2.09 -0.68 8.04
C LEU A 240 -3.12 0.10 7.22
N GLN A 241 -4.33 -0.45 7.04
CA GLN A 241 -5.42 0.23 6.34
C GLN A 241 -5.77 1.57 7.00
N ILE A 242 -6.08 1.55 8.31
CA ILE A 242 -6.56 2.74 9.00
C ILE A 242 -5.49 3.83 9.13
N SER A 243 -4.19 3.46 9.12
CA SER A 243 -3.08 4.41 9.17
C SER A 243 -3.07 5.40 8.01
N SER A 244 -3.67 5.03 6.88
CA SER A 244 -3.80 5.90 5.72
C SER A 244 -4.83 7.02 5.92
N PHE A 245 -5.72 6.88 6.90
CA PHE A 245 -6.78 7.83 7.24
C PHE A 245 -6.53 8.56 8.57
N TRP A 246 -5.55 8.11 9.35
CA TRP A 246 -5.17 8.69 10.63
C TRP A 246 -4.26 9.90 10.45
N GLU A 247 -4.50 10.95 11.24
CA GLU A 247 -3.62 12.10 11.40
C GLU A 247 -3.09 12.18 12.82
N SER A 248 -1.97 12.89 13.01
CA SER A 248 -1.33 12.97 14.34
C SER A 248 -2.26 13.59 15.38
N GLY A 249 -2.55 12.83 16.44
CA GLY A 249 -3.47 13.20 17.51
C GLY A 249 -4.85 12.57 17.41
N ASP A 250 -5.20 11.96 16.28
CA ASP A 250 -6.48 11.28 16.14
C ASP A 250 -6.58 10.04 17.02
N THR A 251 -7.80 9.75 17.47
CA THR A 251 -8.13 8.53 18.20
C THR A 251 -8.49 7.42 17.22
N VAL A 252 -7.84 6.29 17.36
CA VAL A 252 -8.20 5.02 16.71
C VAL A 252 -9.07 4.22 17.67
N GLU A 253 -10.24 3.81 17.23
CA GLU A 253 -11.16 2.97 17.98
C GLU A 253 -11.05 1.51 17.49
N ILE A 254 -10.91 0.57 18.43
CA ILE A 254 -10.74 -0.84 18.14
C ILE A 254 -11.83 -1.65 18.86
N ASN A 255 -12.70 -2.28 18.09
CA ASN A 255 -13.62 -3.29 18.59
C ASN A 255 -12.92 -4.66 18.51
N LEU A 256 -12.59 -5.21 19.68
CA LEU A 256 -11.90 -6.51 19.80
C LEU A 256 -12.85 -7.71 19.64
N MET A 257 -14.17 -7.50 19.65
CA MET A 257 -15.19 -8.55 19.59
C MET A 257 -16.28 -8.19 18.57
N PRO A 258 -15.95 -7.98 17.28
CA PRO A 258 -16.88 -7.43 16.30
C PRO A 258 -18.08 -8.34 15.97
N ASP A 259 -18.03 -9.62 16.32
CA ASP A 259 -19.12 -10.58 16.14
C ASP A 259 -20.09 -10.64 17.33
N HIS A 260 -19.83 -9.90 18.40
CA HIS A 260 -20.61 -9.95 19.63
C HIS A 260 -21.24 -8.59 19.96
N ASP A 261 -22.48 -8.59 20.39
CA ASP A 261 -23.01 -7.53 21.24
C ASP A 261 -22.41 -7.73 22.64
N VAL A 262 -21.26 -7.09 22.89
CA VAL A 262 -20.46 -7.32 24.08
C VAL A 262 -21.22 -7.09 25.40
N PRO A 263 -22.05 -6.02 25.53
CA PRO A 263 -22.90 -5.84 26.70
C PRO A 263 -23.82 -7.03 26.97
N SER A 264 -24.57 -7.45 25.97
CA SER A 264 -25.48 -8.59 26.07
C SER A 264 -24.76 -9.90 26.33
N TRP A 265 -23.62 -10.13 25.67
CA TRP A 265 -22.79 -11.30 25.90
C TRP A 265 -22.31 -11.40 27.35
N LEU A 266 -21.77 -10.29 27.93
CA LEU A 266 -21.35 -10.28 29.33
C LEU A 266 -22.48 -10.53 30.32
N GLN A 267 -23.67 -9.94 30.09
CA GLN A 267 -24.85 -10.16 30.92
C GLN A 267 -25.30 -11.62 30.88
N GLN A 268 -25.28 -12.23 29.69
CA GLN A 268 -25.59 -13.65 29.53
C GLN A 268 -24.57 -14.52 30.28
N GLN A 269 -23.26 -14.24 30.13
CA GLN A 269 -22.24 -14.98 30.87
C GLN A 269 -22.39 -14.84 32.40
N GLN A 270 -22.80 -13.65 32.88
CA GLN A 270 -23.05 -13.43 34.29
C GLN A 270 -24.24 -14.27 34.81
N ALA A 271 -25.27 -14.39 34.01
CA ALA A 271 -26.49 -15.18 34.37
C ALA A 271 -26.22 -16.70 34.31
N GLU A 272 -25.59 -17.17 33.22
CA GLU A 272 -25.41 -18.61 32.95
C GLU A 272 -24.22 -19.22 33.68
N ARG A 273 -23.13 -18.41 33.87
CA ARG A 273 -21.86 -18.86 34.41
C ARG A 273 -21.36 -17.97 35.56
N PRO A 274 -22.16 -17.75 36.61
CA PRO A 274 -21.91 -16.76 37.65
C PRO A 274 -20.61 -17.00 38.46
N ASN A 275 -20.11 -18.23 38.50
CA ASN A 275 -18.89 -18.60 39.20
C ASN A 275 -17.62 -18.59 38.33
N SER A 276 -17.76 -18.43 37.00
CA SER A 276 -16.63 -18.31 36.09
C SER A 276 -15.91 -16.96 36.24
N GLU A 277 -14.60 -16.95 36.15
CA GLU A 277 -13.82 -15.71 36.11
C GLU A 277 -13.83 -15.12 34.68
N LEU A 278 -13.80 -13.80 34.57
CA LEU A 278 -13.79 -13.10 33.29
C LEU A 278 -12.67 -13.60 32.35
N LYS A 279 -11.46 -13.80 32.87
CA LYS A 279 -10.32 -14.31 32.07
C LYS A 279 -10.59 -15.67 31.43
N THR A 280 -11.39 -16.52 32.09
CA THR A 280 -11.77 -17.84 31.55
C THR A 280 -12.70 -17.67 30.35
N LEU A 281 -13.68 -16.76 30.47
CA LEU A 281 -14.62 -16.45 29.38
C LEU A 281 -13.92 -15.78 28.20
N LEU A 282 -13.06 -14.82 28.45
CA LEU A 282 -12.25 -14.19 27.42
C LEU A 282 -11.31 -15.18 26.72
N GLY A 283 -10.84 -16.21 27.43
CA GLY A 283 -10.02 -17.30 26.87
C GLY A 283 -10.73 -18.20 25.87
N GLU A 284 -12.06 -18.12 25.76
CA GLU A 284 -12.85 -18.80 24.72
C GLU A 284 -12.87 -18.01 23.40
N ILE A 285 -12.59 -16.70 23.46
CA ILE A 285 -12.59 -15.77 22.32
C ILE A 285 -11.15 -15.45 21.88
N PHE A 286 -10.30 -15.13 22.84
CA PHE A 286 -8.91 -14.77 22.62
C PHE A 286 -7.95 -15.90 22.96
N THR A 287 -6.70 -15.78 22.54
CA THR A 287 -5.64 -16.66 23.04
C THR A 287 -5.55 -16.56 24.58
N LYS A 288 -5.24 -17.66 25.25
CA LYS A 288 -5.12 -17.69 26.73
C LYS A 288 -4.17 -16.61 27.27
N LYS A 289 -3.08 -16.34 26.54
CA LYS A 289 -2.13 -15.27 26.89
C LYS A 289 -2.81 -13.90 26.85
N MET A 290 -3.54 -13.59 25.78
CA MET A 290 -4.24 -12.32 25.65
C MET A 290 -5.34 -12.16 26.69
N ALA A 291 -6.16 -13.18 26.89
CA ALA A 291 -7.23 -13.16 27.88
C ALA A 291 -6.72 -12.85 29.30
N ASN A 292 -5.61 -13.49 29.71
CA ASN A 292 -4.98 -13.22 31.00
C ASN A 292 -4.47 -11.77 31.07
N LEU A 293 -3.70 -11.31 30.06
CA LEU A 293 -3.12 -9.96 30.06
C LEU A 293 -4.19 -8.87 30.05
N LEU A 294 -5.28 -9.05 29.29
CA LEU A 294 -6.40 -8.10 29.30
C LEU A 294 -7.08 -8.08 30.68
N ALA A 295 -7.33 -9.26 31.28
CA ALA A 295 -7.93 -9.34 32.60
C ALA A 295 -7.04 -8.71 33.69
N ASP A 296 -5.73 -8.92 33.63
CA ASP A 296 -4.78 -8.43 34.65
C ASP A 296 -4.52 -6.92 34.51
N ASN A 297 -4.49 -6.39 33.28
CA ASN A 297 -4.16 -4.97 33.03
C ASN A 297 -5.37 -4.05 32.97
N TRP A 298 -6.54 -4.56 32.52
CA TRP A 298 -7.70 -3.71 32.27
C TRP A 298 -8.82 -3.90 33.29
N PHE A 299 -8.86 -5.05 33.96
CA PHE A 299 -9.99 -5.43 34.82
C PHE A 299 -9.50 -6.03 36.15
N VAL A 300 -10.37 -6.05 37.13
CA VAL A 300 -10.14 -6.80 38.37
C VAL A 300 -10.75 -8.19 38.18
N SER A 301 -9.91 -9.22 38.05
CA SER A 301 -10.40 -10.59 37.86
C SER A 301 -11.14 -11.11 39.10
N LYS A 302 -12.40 -11.41 38.93
CA LYS A 302 -13.30 -12.00 39.95
C LYS A 302 -14.39 -12.82 39.27
N PRO A 303 -15.13 -13.68 40.01
CA PRO A 303 -16.31 -14.39 39.47
C PRO A 303 -17.36 -13.44 38.95
N MET A 304 -18.00 -13.81 37.81
CA MET A 304 -18.96 -12.96 37.09
C MET A 304 -20.09 -12.41 38.00
N LYS A 305 -20.60 -13.21 38.94
CA LYS A 305 -21.64 -12.78 39.90
C LYS A 305 -21.24 -11.61 40.79
N GLN A 306 -19.95 -11.30 40.90
CA GLN A 306 -19.42 -10.22 41.75
C GLN A 306 -19.29 -8.89 41.00
N TYR A 307 -19.46 -8.89 39.69
CA TYR A 307 -19.44 -7.65 38.91
C TYR A 307 -20.77 -6.92 39.03
N THR A 308 -20.70 -5.62 39.31
CA THR A 308 -21.85 -4.73 39.25
C THR A 308 -22.23 -4.40 37.79
N HIS A 309 -23.44 -3.90 37.57
CA HIS A 309 -23.86 -3.44 36.24
C HIS A 309 -22.89 -2.38 35.63
N GLY A 310 -22.40 -1.46 36.47
CA GLY A 310 -21.46 -0.43 36.04
C GLY A 310 -20.10 -1.01 35.59
N GLU A 311 -19.61 -2.00 36.32
CA GLU A 311 -18.36 -2.69 35.93
C GLU A 311 -18.53 -3.52 34.65
N ILE A 312 -19.65 -4.19 34.48
CA ILE A 312 -19.99 -4.91 33.24
C ILE A 312 -20.04 -3.93 32.05
N ALA A 313 -20.68 -2.77 32.21
CA ALA A 313 -20.73 -1.76 31.19
C ALA A 313 -19.33 -1.23 30.81
N ALA A 314 -18.47 -0.97 31.81
CA ALA A 314 -17.09 -0.51 31.57
C ALA A 314 -16.23 -1.58 30.88
N ILE A 315 -16.40 -2.86 31.23
CA ILE A 315 -15.74 -3.98 30.53
C ILE A 315 -16.21 -4.05 29.08
N ALA A 316 -17.53 -3.95 28.85
CA ALA A 316 -18.11 -3.98 27.52
C ALA A 316 -17.58 -2.83 26.64
N GLU A 317 -17.58 -1.61 27.17
CA GLU A 317 -17.03 -0.45 26.47
C GLU A 317 -15.55 -0.67 26.09
N LYS A 318 -14.75 -1.15 27.03
CA LYS A 318 -13.33 -1.38 26.79
C LYS A 318 -13.04 -2.45 25.74
N LEU A 319 -13.87 -3.47 25.63
CA LEU A 319 -13.73 -4.54 24.63
C LEU A 319 -14.33 -4.18 23.28
N ALA A 320 -15.44 -3.45 23.25
CA ALA A 320 -16.12 -3.08 22.02
C ALA A 320 -15.63 -1.75 21.41
N SER A 321 -15.00 -0.87 22.22
CA SER A 321 -14.59 0.48 21.81
C SER A 321 -13.28 0.88 22.52
N TRP A 322 -12.24 0.07 22.32
CA TRP A 322 -10.92 0.38 22.87
C TRP A 322 -10.31 1.57 22.12
N LYS A 323 -10.19 2.70 22.79
CA LYS A 323 -9.64 3.94 22.24
C LYS A 323 -8.13 4.01 22.44
N VAL A 324 -7.42 4.21 21.33
CA VAL A 324 -5.95 4.35 21.29
C VAL A 324 -5.60 5.64 20.56
N VAL A 325 -4.71 6.45 21.16
CA VAL A 325 -4.08 7.56 20.46
C VAL A 325 -2.63 7.14 20.15
N PRO A 326 -2.32 6.80 18.89
CA PRO A 326 -0.95 6.44 18.52
C PRO A 326 0.02 7.62 18.76
N ALA A 327 1.23 7.33 19.22
CA ALA A 327 2.28 8.34 19.35
C ALA A 327 2.85 8.77 17.98
N GLY A 328 2.61 7.96 16.95
CA GLY A 328 3.05 8.19 15.59
C GLY A 328 3.01 6.90 14.78
N THR A 329 3.74 6.91 13.67
CA THR A 329 3.92 5.73 12.81
C THR A 329 5.38 5.30 12.78
N GLU A 330 5.69 4.10 12.29
CA GLU A 330 7.07 3.65 12.05
C GLU A 330 7.75 4.36 10.86
N GLY A 331 7.03 5.23 10.16
CA GLY A 331 7.52 6.03 9.04
C GLY A 331 7.81 5.22 7.78
N TYR A 332 8.47 5.86 6.82
CA TYR A 332 8.75 5.26 5.50
C TYR A 332 9.53 3.95 5.52
N ARG A 333 10.26 3.67 6.58
CA ARG A 333 11.08 2.46 6.68
C ARG A 333 10.25 1.19 6.57
N THR A 334 9.04 1.20 7.12
CA THR A 334 8.13 0.05 7.20
C THR A 334 6.80 0.29 6.47
N ALA A 335 6.58 1.52 5.98
CA ALA A 335 5.39 1.85 5.20
C ALA A 335 5.38 1.06 3.89
N GLU A 336 4.23 0.51 3.52
CA GLU A 336 4.10 -0.14 2.22
C GLU A 336 4.00 0.87 1.08
N VAL A 337 3.40 2.04 1.34
CA VAL A 337 3.13 3.09 0.35
C VAL A 337 3.42 4.50 0.88
N THR A 338 3.47 5.44 -0.05
CA THR A 338 3.53 6.88 0.19
C THR A 338 2.19 7.50 -0.17
N LEU A 339 1.58 8.21 0.77
CA LEU A 339 0.42 9.07 0.52
C LEU A 339 0.89 10.45 0.05
N GLY A 340 0.07 11.15 -0.74
CA GLY A 340 0.46 12.40 -1.38
C GLY A 340 1.36 12.16 -2.59
N GLY A 341 2.04 13.20 -3.08
CA GLY A 341 2.88 13.14 -4.27
C GLY A 341 2.53 14.20 -5.29
N VAL A 342 2.77 13.93 -6.57
CA VAL A 342 2.47 14.88 -7.66
C VAL A 342 0.96 15.12 -7.73
N ASP A 343 0.54 16.39 -7.70
CA ASP A 343 -0.87 16.76 -7.76
C ASP A 343 -1.49 16.28 -9.06
N THR A 344 -2.47 15.41 -8.94
CA THR A 344 -3.18 14.81 -10.06
C THR A 344 -4.04 15.80 -10.85
N ASN A 345 -4.37 16.98 -10.29
CA ASN A 345 -5.05 18.05 -11.02
C ASN A 345 -4.19 18.67 -12.13
N GLU A 346 -2.88 18.45 -12.08
CA GLU A 346 -1.92 18.95 -13.05
C GLU A 346 -1.47 17.91 -14.09
N VAL A 347 -2.10 16.73 -14.04
CA VAL A 347 -1.83 15.58 -14.92
C VAL A 347 -3.11 15.13 -15.59
N SER A 348 -3.06 14.78 -16.86
CA SER A 348 -4.20 14.25 -17.59
C SER A 348 -4.59 12.86 -17.07
N SER A 349 -5.78 12.71 -16.54
CA SER A 349 -6.31 11.41 -16.09
C SER A 349 -6.49 10.40 -17.23
N LYS A 350 -6.50 10.88 -18.46
CA LYS A 350 -6.61 10.06 -19.67
C LYS A 350 -5.27 9.55 -20.16
N THR A 351 -4.24 10.40 -20.17
CA THR A 351 -2.95 10.10 -20.81
C THR A 351 -1.81 9.94 -19.81
N MET A 352 -2.00 10.30 -18.54
CA MET A 352 -0.96 10.45 -17.53
C MET A 352 0.09 11.52 -17.89
N GLU A 353 -0.16 12.34 -18.91
CA GLU A 353 0.72 13.41 -19.37
C GLU A 353 0.57 14.65 -18.49
N SER A 354 1.68 15.32 -18.25
CA SER A 354 1.74 16.63 -17.61
C SER A 354 0.94 17.66 -18.39
N LEU A 355 0.07 18.41 -17.72
CA LEU A 355 -0.63 19.56 -18.31
C LEU A 355 0.29 20.80 -18.45
N LYS A 356 1.50 20.77 -17.87
CA LYS A 356 2.47 21.86 -17.85
C LYS A 356 3.64 21.65 -18.82
N SER A 357 4.02 20.41 -19.08
CA SER A 357 5.18 20.07 -19.91
C SER A 357 4.84 18.94 -20.88
N PRO A 358 4.49 19.26 -22.14
CA PRO A 358 4.13 18.26 -23.14
C PRO A 358 5.23 17.20 -23.34
N GLY A 359 4.82 15.93 -23.43
CA GLY A 359 5.69 14.78 -23.54
C GLY A 359 6.32 14.31 -22.22
N LEU A 360 5.94 14.91 -21.07
CA LEU A 360 6.29 14.44 -19.73
C LEU A 360 5.11 13.69 -19.15
N TYR A 361 5.36 12.49 -18.61
CA TYR A 361 4.34 11.63 -18.04
C TYR A 361 4.71 11.22 -16.60
N PHE A 362 3.72 11.08 -15.73
CA PHE A 362 3.88 10.55 -14.36
C PHE A 362 2.98 9.34 -14.17
N ILE A 363 3.52 8.23 -13.65
CA ILE A 363 2.78 6.98 -13.45
C ILE A 363 3.11 6.29 -12.13
N GLY A 364 2.18 5.49 -11.64
CA GLY A 364 2.32 4.75 -10.39
C GLY A 364 2.30 5.65 -9.15
N GLU A 365 3.03 5.25 -8.13
CA GLU A 365 3.01 5.82 -6.78
C GLU A 365 3.68 7.21 -6.66
N VAL A 366 4.33 7.73 -7.69
CA VAL A 366 4.81 9.12 -7.70
C VAL A 366 3.65 10.12 -7.75
N LEU A 367 2.50 9.72 -8.27
CA LEU A 367 1.25 10.48 -8.27
C LEU A 367 0.53 10.38 -6.92
N ASP A 368 -0.25 11.42 -6.58
CA ASP A 368 -1.19 11.36 -5.46
C ASP A 368 -2.36 10.41 -5.76
N VAL A 369 -2.05 9.12 -5.81
CA VAL A 369 -3.02 8.02 -5.90
C VAL A 369 -2.50 6.85 -5.08
N THR A 370 -3.19 6.52 -4.00
CA THR A 370 -2.79 5.46 -3.08
C THR A 370 -3.95 4.47 -2.90
N GLY A 371 -3.73 3.22 -3.24
CA GLY A 371 -4.69 2.13 -3.04
C GLY A 371 -4.71 1.61 -1.61
N HIS A 372 -5.83 1.04 -1.21
CA HIS A 372 -5.94 0.23 0.00
C HIS A 372 -4.93 -0.92 0.01
N LEU A 373 -4.75 -1.56 1.17
CA LEU A 373 -3.97 -2.79 1.30
C LEU A 373 -4.68 -3.93 0.55
N GLY A 374 -3.93 -4.73 -0.22
CA GLY A 374 -4.50 -5.92 -0.83
C GLY A 374 -4.42 -6.00 -2.36
N GLY A 375 -3.35 -5.48 -2.96
CA GLY A 375 -3.10 -5.57 -4.41
C GLY A 375 -3.52 -4.34 -5.21
N PHE A 376 -4.26 -3.42 -4.62
CA PHE A 376 -4.76 -2.21 -5.28
C PHE A 376 -3.63 -1.29 -5.79
N ASN A 377 -2.54 -1.13 -5.03
CA ASN A 377 -1.40 -0.31 -5.45
C ASN A 377 -0.68 -0.87 -6.66
N PHE A 378 -0.61 -2.19 -6.79
CA PHE A 378 -0.11 -2.82 -8.01
C PHE A 378 -1.09 -2.63 -9.17
N GLN A 379 -2.40 -2.78 -8.93
CA GLN A 379 -3.39 -2.52 -9.98
C GLN A 379 -3.30 -1.08 -10.50
N TRP A 380 -3.08 -0.09 -9.62
CA TRP A 380 -2.82 1.28 -10.04
C TRP A 380 -1.53 1.40 -10.88
N ALA A 381 -0.45 0.72 -10.47
CA ALA A 381 0.79 0.71 -11.23
C ALA A 381 0.59 0.15 -12.63
N TRP A 382 -0.14 -0.96 -12.77
CA TRP A 382 -0.48 -1.56 -14.07
C TRP A 382 -1.33 -0.61 -14.91
N ALA A 383 -2.43 -0.09 -14.36
CA ALA A 383 -3.39 0.75 -15.07
C ALA A 383 -2.78 2.07 -15.52
N SER A 384 -2.04 2.77 -14.65
CA SER A 384 -1.39 4.03 -15.00
C SER A 384 -0.26 3.85 -16.02
N GLY A 385 0.54 2.78 -15.87
CA GLY A 385 1.59 2.41 -16.82
C GLY A 385 1.03 2.13 -18.21
N TYR A 386 -0.03 1.32 -18.28
CA TYR A 386 -0.73 1.04 -19.53
C TYR A 386 -1.32 2.32 -20.15
N ALA A 387 -1.97 3.17 -19.35
CA ALA A 387 -2.60 4.40 -19.83
C ALA A 387 -1.59 5.36 -20.46
N ALA A 388 -0.44 5.61 -19.79
CA ALA A 388 0.63 6.46 -20.32
C ALA A 388 1.20 5.90 -21.62
N ALA A 389 1.44 4.60 -21.67
CA ALA A 389 2.03 3.93 -22.81
C ALA A 389 1.19 4.02 -24.10
N GLN A 390 -0.10 4.36 -24.02
CA GLN A 390 -0.93 4.57 -25.21
C GLN A 390 -0.61 5.90 -25.92
N TYR A 391 0.10 6.84 -25.26
CA TYR A 391 0.33 8.19 -25.74
C TYR A 391 1.82 8.58 -25.76
N ALA A 392 2.62 7.96 -24.92
CA ALA A 392 4.07 8.19 -24.82
C ALA A 392 4.85 7.73 -26.05
#